data_513a91ab10da5940c0b5d554828486cb
#
_entry.id   513a91ab10da5940c0b5d554828486cb
#
_cell.length_a   1.000
_cell.length_b   1.000
_cell.length_c   1.000
_cell.angle_alpha   90.00
_cell.angle_beta   90.00
_cell.angle_gamma   90.00
#
_symmetry.space_group_name_H-M   'P 1'
#
loop_
_entity.id
_entity.type
_entity.pdbx_description
1 polymer ?
#
loop_
_entity_poly.entity_id
_entity_poly.type
_entity_poly.pdbx_seq_one_letter_code
_entity_poly.pdbx_strand_id
1 'polypeptide(L)'
;MSFVPERKPSSPVEALRVPPHSIDAEQAVLGGLMLAPDALDRVADRLAEDDFYRRDHRLIWRAINELANKGMPCDAVTLGDWFEANGLAEMIGGASYLIELANGTPSAANIAAYAEIVREKSVLRQLIDAGTAITEDGYRPEGKSVQEVMENAEQRVFHIAETGARGKKDSVTMRDAVKDAFRLLTERYENRGQLTGITSGFTDLDNLTSGLQPSDLIIVAARPSMGKTAFALNVAESAALRAKKAVAVFSMEMSASQLAFRLISSVGRIHQQSLRNGDLAEEDWPRVSNAIAILSEAKIFIDDTPGLSPVELRSRARRLHREYGGLGLIVIDYLQLMQVPGNKENRATEISEISRSLKGLAKELNVPVIALSQLNRSLEQRADKRPMMSDLRESGAIEQDADVIMFIYRDEYYNKESADKGLAEIIVGKQRNGPTDTVKLTFLGQYTKFENYAPDSFVGGFE
;
A
#
# COMPACT_ATOMS: atom_id res chain seq x y z
N MET A 1 -9.49 -41.50 30.45
CA MET A 1 -8.03 -41.69 30.57
C MET A 1 -7.45 -41.41 29.18
N SER A 2 -6.94 -40.19 28.96
CA SER A 2 -6.37 -39.76 27.69
C SER A 2 -4.89 -40.12 27.68
N PHE A 3 -4.48 -40.86 26.68
CA PHE A 3 -3.09 -41.24 26.45
C PHE A 3 -2.35 -39.99 25.90
N VAL A 4 -1.43 -39.43 26.69
CA VAL A 4 -0.43 -38.46 26.26
C VAL A 4 0.76 -39.28 25.78
N PRO A 5 1.20 -39.18 24.51
CA PRO A 5 2.39 -39.87 24.07
C PRO A 5 3.64 -39.23 24.71
N GLU A 6 4.41 -40.01 25.46
CA GLU A 6 5.74 -39.63 25.95
C GLU A 6 6.66 -39.29 24.78
N ARG A 7 7.15 -38.06 24.77
CA ARG A 7 8.24 -37.64 23.88
C ARG A 7 9.51 -38.41 24.29
N LYS A 8 10.00 -39.25 23.38
CA LYS A 8 11.32 -39.89 23.54
C LYS A 8 12.38 -38.77 23.63
N PRO A 9 13.39 -38.91 24.51
CA PRO A 9 14.48 -37.95 24.60
C PRO A 9 15.26 -37.91 23.28
N SER A 10 15.46 -36.70 22.77
CA SER A 10 16.24 -36.40 21.58
C SER A 10 17.69 -36.87 21.72
N SER A 11 18.24 -37.51 20.69
CA SER A 11 19.62 -38.01 20.66
C SER A 11 20.62 -36.85 20.65
N PRO A 12 21.87 -37.03 21.17
CA PRO A 12 22.90 -35.98 21.22
C PRO A 12 23.32 -35.40 19.87
N VAL A 13 22.86 -35.96 18.73
CA VAL A 13 23.13 -35.52 17.36
C VAL A 13 22.32 -34.30 16.92
N GLU A 14 21.28 -33.90 17.69
CA GLU A 14 20.50 -32.68 17.41
C GLU A 14 21.22 -31.38 17.74
N ALA A 15 22.44 -31.44 18.27
CA ALA A 15 23.21 -30.27 18.70
C ALA A 15 23.89 -29.47 17.55
N LEU A 16 24.00 -30.02 16.35
CA LEU A 16 24.55 -29.34 15.17
C LEU A 16 23.44 -29.15 14.10
N ARG A 17 22.61 -28.13 14.28
CA ARG A 17 21.64 -27.72 13.27
C ARG A 17 22.38 -27.06 12.12
N VAL A 18 22.64 -27.80 11.05
CA VAL A 18 23.20 -27.24 9.83
C VAL A 18 22.13 -26.38 9.15
N PRO A 19 22.44 -25.12 8.77
CA PRO A 19 21.48 -24.27 8.07
C PRO A 19 20.95 -24.93 6.78
N PRO A 20 19.68 -24.74 6.42
CA PRO A 20 19.10 -25.32 5.22
C PRO A 20 19.86 -24.90 3.94
N HIS A 21 20.30 -25.87 3.14
CA HIS A 21 21.03 -25.66 1.89
C HIS A 21 20.79 -26.82 0.93
N SER A 22 21.17 -26.62 -0.33
CA SER A 22 21.27 -27.68 -1.35
C SER A 22 22.44 -27.34 -2.25
N ILE A 23 23.59 -27.96 -1.94
CA ILE A 23 24.83 -27.73 -2.71
C ILE A 23 24.64 -28.18 -4.17
N ASP A 24 23.97 -29.31 -4.38
CA ASP A 24 23.72 -29.83 -5.73
C ASP A 24 22.89 -28.88 -6.58
N ALA A 25 21.88 -28.20 -5.97
CA ALA A 25 21.08 -27.20 -6.67
C ALA A 25 21.89 -25.93 -6.98
N GLU A 26 22.72 -25.47 -6.05
CA GLU A 26 23.62 -24.34 -6.29
C GLU A 26 24.60 -24.61 -7.41
N GLN A 27 25.24 -25.80 -7.40
CA GLN A 27 26.14 -26.24 -8.45
C GLN A 27 25.44 -26.35 -9.81
N ALA A 28 24.22 -26.91 -9.82
CA ALA A 28 23.43 -27.04 -11.06
C ALA A 28 23.01 -25.66 -11.63
N VAL A 29 22.75 -24.65 -10.79
CA VAL A 29 22.49 -23.27 -11.25
C VAL A 29 23.77 -22.69 -11.86
N LEU A 30 24.87 -22.69 -11.13
CA LEU A 30 26.13 -22.08 -11.59
C LEU A 30 26.71 -22.76 -12.83
N GLY A 31 26.76 -24.07 -12.82
CA GLY A 31 27.22 -24.85 -13.98
C GLY A 31 26.30 -24.69 -15.20
N GLY A 32 24.98 -24.61 -14.96
CA GLY A 32 24.01 -24.35 -16.02
C GLY A 32 24.20 -23.00 -16.70
N LEU A 33 24.58 -21.96 -15.95
CA LEU A 33 24.89 -20.62 -16.47
C LEU A 33 26.19 -20.59 -17.26
N MET A 34 27.18 -21.40 -16.87
CA MET A 34 28.42 -21.55 -17.62
C MET A 34 28.23 -22.27 -18.97
N LEU A 35 27.26 -23.21 -19.04
CA LEU A 35 26.92 -23.93 -20.25
C LEU A 35 26.01 -23.17 -21.20
N ALA A 36 25.11 -22.34 -20.64
CA ALA A 36 24.11 -21.58 -21.38
C ALA A 36 23.93 -20.18 -20.73
N PRO A 37 24.74 -19.19 -21.10
CA PRO A 37 24.66 -17.83 -20.54
C PRO A 37 23.29 -17.20 -20.67
N ASP A 38 22.54 -17.46 -21.74
CA ASP A 38 21.18 -16.95 -21.96
C ASP A 38 20.18 -17.43 -20.89
N ALA A 39 20.54 -18.50 -20.15
CA ALA A 39 19.71 -18.96 -19.02
C ALA A 39 19.73 -18.01 -17.82
N LEU A 40 20.63 -17.01 -17.78
CA LEU A 40 20.68 -16.01 -16.72
C LEU A 40 19.37 -15.23 -16.64
N ASP A 41 18.77 -14.86 -17.77
CA ASP A 41 17.51 -14.12 -17.83
C ASP A 41 16.34 -14.85 -17.13
N ARG A 42 16.47 -16.19 -16.98
CA ARG A 42 15.44 -17.03 -16.35
C ARG A 42 15.57 -17.11 -14.83
N VAL A 43 16.69 -16.66 -14.26
CA VAL A 43 17.00 -16.81 -12.83
C VAL A 43 17.50 -15.53 -12.17
N ALA A 44 17.90 -14.51 -12.94
CA ALA A 44 18.46 -13.26 -12.43
C ALA A 44 17.46 -12.46 -11.56
N ASP A 45 16.17 -12.56 -11.84
CA ASP A 45 15.09 -11.94 -11.06
C ASP A 45 14.70 -12.76 -9.82
N ARG A 46 15.12 -14.03 -9.73
CA ARG A 46 14.76 -14.99 -8.69
C ARG A 46 15.82 -15.13 -7.61
N LEU A 47 17.08 -15.06 -7.99
CA LEU A 47 18.22 -15.26 -7.11
C LEU A 47 19.05 -14.00 -6.91
N ALA A 48 19.55 -13.85 -5.70
CA ALA A 48 20.56 -12.88 -5.33
C ALA A 48 21.82 -13.61 -4.83
N GLU A 49 22.95 -12.90 -4.72
CA GLU A 49 24.20 -13.45 -4.22
C GLU A 49 24.04 -14.14 -2.86
N ASP A 50 23.29 -13.51 -1.92
CA ASP A 50 23.07 -14.01 -0.56
C ASP A 50 22.18 -15.26 -0.49
N ASP A 51 21.54 -15.65 -1.61
CA ASP A 51 20.76 -16.87 -1.66
C ASP A 51 21.62 -18.14 -1.69
N PHE A 52 22.86 -18.01 -2.07
CA PHE A 52 23.80 -19.14 -2.06
C PHE A 52 24.35 -19.37 -0.66
N TYR A 53 24.41 -20.63 -0.24
CA TYR A 53 24.93 -21.03 1.06
C TYR A 53 26.46 -20.93 1.10
N ARG A 54 27.12 -21.48 0.08
CA ARG A 54 28.59 -21.50 -0.02
C ARG A 54 29.13 -20.15 -0.44
N ARG A 55 30.19 -19.70 0.22
CA ARG A 55 30.84 -18.41 -0.05
C ARG A 55 31.47 -18.36 -1.46
N ASP A 56 32.06 -19.45 -1.91
CA ASP A 56 32.60 -19.56 -3.25
C ASP A 56 31.49 -19.46 -4.32
N HIS A 57 30.35 -20.09 -4.10
CA HIS A 57 29.20 -19.98 -5.00
C HIS A 57 28.65 -18.53 -5.08
N ARG A 58 28.65 -17.79 -3.98
CA ARG A 58 28.31 -16.35 -3.97
C ARG A 58 29.26 -15.57 -4.88
N LEU A 59 30.53 -15.78 -4.74
CA LEU A 59 31.55 -15.13 -5.57
C LEU A 59 31.39 -15.46 -7.04
N ILE A 60 31.14 -16.74 -7.38
CA ILE A 60 30.93 -17.19 -8.76
C ILE A 60 29.66 -16.51 -9.33
N TRP A 61 28.57 -16.46 -8.58
CA TRP A 61 27.34 -15.76 -8.98
C TRP A 61 27.60 -14.27 -9.27
N ARG A 62 28.34 -13.59 -8.41
CA ARG A 62 28.75 -12.18 -8.60
C ARG A 62 29.54 -12.02 -9.90
N ALA A 63 30.55 -12.85 -10.12
CA ALA A 63 31.39 -12.81 -11.33
C ALA A 63 30.56 -13.03 -12.60
N ILE A 64 29.65 -14.01 -12.61
CA ILE A 64 28.70 -14.25 -13.71
C ILE A 64 27.89 -13.00 -14.03
N ASN A 65 27.29 -12.35 -13.01
CA ASN A 65 26.51 -11.14 -13.22
C ASN A 65 27.36 -9.97 -13.73
N GLU A 66 28.57 -9.80 -13.24
CA GLU A 66 29.48 -8.75 -13.73
C GLU A 66 29.90 -8.95 -15.18
N LEU A 67 30.23 -10.16 -15.57
CA LEU A 67 30.60 -10.50 -16.94
C LEU A 67 29.40 -10.33 -17.88
N ALA A 68 28.25 -10.86 -17.50
CA ALA A 68 27.01 -10.71 -18.27
C ALA A 68 26.62 -9.23 -18.49
N ASN A 69 26.72 -8.39 -17.45
CA ASN A 69 26.47 -6.95 -17.58
C ASN A 69 27.45 -6.23 -18.53
N LYS A 70 28.65 -6.80 -18.74
CA LYS A 70 29.64 -6.31 -19.70
C LYS A 70 29.48 -6.94 -21.09
N GLY A 71 28.49 -7.83 -21.27
CA GLY A 71 28.28 -8.57 -22.51
C GLY A 71 29.40 -9.62 -22.81
N MET A 72 30.12 -10.05 -21.79
CA MET A 72 31.19 -11.05 -21.90
C MET A 72 30.65 -12.45 -21.65
N PRO A 73 31.30 -13.50 -22.27
CA PRO A 73 30.94 -14.88 -21.99
C PRO A 73 31.13 -15.23 -20.50
N CYS A 74 30.30 -16.13 -19.99
CA CYS A 74 30.35 -16.59 -18.60
C CYS A 74 30.77 -18.05 -18.48
N ASP A 75 31.54 -18.56 -19.44
CA ASP A 75 32.10 -19.93 -19.40
C ASP A 75 33.24 -20.08 -18.37
N ALA A 76 33.60 -21.33 -18.07
CA ALA A 76 34.58 -21.63 -17.03
C ALA A 76 35.98 -21.01 -17.29
N VAL A 77 36.34 -20.78 -18.56
CA VAL A 77 37.64 -20.17 -18.91
C VAL A 77 37.62 -18.69 -18.63
N THR A 78 36.61 -17.98 -19.14
CA THR A 78 36.44 -16.52 -18.93
C THR A 78 36.27 -16.19 -17.46
N LEU A 79 35.53 -17.00 -16.70
CA LEU A 79 35.40 -16.84 -15.24
C LEU A 79 36.76 -17.10 -14.55
N GLY A 80 37.52 -18.09 -14.96
CA GLY A 80 38.85 -18.39 -14.43
C GLY A 80 39.78 -17.18 -14.56
N ASP A 81 39.86 -16.60 -15.76
CA ASP A 81 40.66 -15.40 -16.04
C ASP A 81 40.18 -14.20 -15.20
N TRP A 82 38.85 -14.05 -15.04
CA TRP A 82 38.27 -12.98 -14.19
C TRP A 82 38.70 -13.13 -12.72
N PHE A 83 38.67 -14.36 -12.19
CA PHE A 83 39.07 -14.65 -10.80
C PHE A 83 40.58 -14.46 -10.59
N GLU A 84 41.41 -14.82 -11.55
CA GLU A 84 42.87 -14.60 -11.51
C GLU A 84 43.19 -13.11 -11.52
N ALA A 85 42.56 -12.34 -12.44
CA ALA A 85 42.75 -10.90 -12.56
C ALA A 85 42.34 -10.13 -11.30
N ASN A 86 41.37 -10.64 -10.56
CA ASN A 86 40.89 -10.02 -9.30
C ASN A 86 41.55 -10.59 -8.04
N GLY A 87 42.49 -11.54 -8.15
CA GLY A 87 43.19 -12.15 -7.00
C GLY A 87 42.27 -13.01 -6.10
N LEU A 88 41.18 -13.54 -6.66
CA LEU A 88 40.15 -14.32 -5.93
C LEU A 88 40.16 -15.82 -6.28
N ALA A 89 41.09 -16.29 -7.13
CA ALA A 89 41.10 -17.64 -7.64
C ALA A 89 41.18 -18.72 -6.52
N GLU A 90 41.99 -18.49 -5.49
CA GLU A 90 42.10 -19.44 -4.37
C GLU A 90 40.80 -19.56 -3.55
N MET A 91 40.00 -18.51 -3.50
CA MET A 91 38.73 -18.48 -2.72
C MET A 91 37.63 -19.36 -3.32
N ILE A 92 37.73 -19.68 -4.59
CA ILE A 92 36.75 -20.54 -5.29
C ILE A 92 37.30 -21.94 -5.56
N GLY A 93 38.49 -22.29 -5.08
CA GLY A 93 39.12 -23.56 -5.35
C GLY A 93 39.82 -23.65 -6.72
N GLY A 94 40.13 -22.49 -7.34
CA GLY A 94 40.82 -22.37 -8.61
C GLY A 94 39.95 -22.70 -9.84
N ALA A 95 40.54 -22.57 -11.02
CA ALA A 95 39.86 -22.83 -12.29
C ALA A 95 39.34 -24.29 -12.43
N SER A 96 39.96 -25.23 -11.73
CA SER A 96 39.54 -26.67 -11.73
C SER A 96 38.11 -26.82 -11.18
N TYR A 97 37.73 -26.07 -10.18
CA TYR A 97 36.36 -26.12 -9.62
C TYR A 97 35.31 -25.56 -10.59
N LEU A 98 35.64 -24.53 -11.35
CA LEU A 98 34.74 -24.00 -12.38
C LEU A 98 34.50 -25.04 -13.49
N ILE A 99 35.56 -25.76 -13.90
CA ILE A 99 35.46 -26.84 -14.88
C ILE A 99 34.62 -27.99 -14.32
N GLU A 100 34.80 -28.33 -13.05
CA GLU A 100 33.98 -29.35 -12.36
C GLU A 100 32.51 -28.99 -12.35
N LEU A 101 32.17 -27.74 -12.02
CA LEU A 101 30.79 -27.23 -12.02
C LEU A 101 30.14 -27.31 -13.41
N ALA A 102 30.86 -26.87 -14.44
CA ALA A 102 30.38 -26.95 -15.82
C ALA A 102 30.17 -28.40 -16.29
N ASN A 103 31.12 -29.30 -16.02
CA ASN A 103 31.05 -30.71 -16.42
C ASN A 103 30.03 -31.51 -15.57
N GLY A 104 29.83 -31.14 -14.31
CA GLY A 104 28.88 -31.81 -13.41
C GLY A 104 27.41 -31.49 -13.71
N THR A 105 27.15 -30.51 -14.56
CA THR A 105 25.78 -30.08 -14.89
C THR A 105 25.33 -30.65 -16.23
N PRO A 106 24.37 -31.61 -16.25
CA PRO A 106 23.98 -32.27 -17.50
C PRO A 106 23.26 -31.35 -18.49
N SER A 107 22.54 -30.31 -18.01
CA SER A 107 21.75 -29.40 -18.84
C SER A 107 21.25 -28.18 -18.06
N ALA A 108 21.19 -27.02 -18.71
CA ALA A 108 20.57 -25.81 -18.20
C ALA A 108 19.02 -25.80 -18.34
N ALA A 109 18.41 -26.86 -18.85
CA ALA A 109 16.97 -26.91 -19.13
C ALA A 109 16.10 -26.64 -17.86
N ASN A 110 16.52 -27.22 -16.74
CA ASN A 110 15.77 -27.13 -15.46
C ASN A 110 16.33 -26.08 -14.50
N ILE A 111 17.12 -25.13 -14.98
CA ILE A 111 17.81 -24.13 -14.14
C ILE A 111 16.83 -23.34 -13.24
N ALA A 112 15.62 -23.03 -13.74
CA ALA A 112 14.60 -22.33 -12.96
C ALA A 112 14.10 -23.15 -11.75
N ALA A 113 13.98 -24.48 -11.89
CA ALA A 113 13.60 -25.35 -10.77
C ALA A 113 14.72 -25.45 -9.73
N TYR A 114 15.98 -25.50 -10.16
CA TYR A 114 17.13 -25.50 -9.25
C TYR A 114 17.24 -24.13 -8.52
N ALA A 115 17.02 -23.03 -9.22
CA ALA A 115 16.99 -21.69 -8.63
C ALA A 115 15.88 -21.57 -7.54
N GLU A 116 14.71 -22.17 -7.76
CA GLU A 116 13.65 -22.20 -6.76
C GLU A 116 14.08 -22.97 -5.50
N ILE A 117 14.75 -24.11 -5.65
CA ILE A 117 15.29 -24.88 -4.51
C ILE A 117 16.31 -24.04 -3.72
N VAL A 118 17.24 -23.37 -4.40
CA VAL A 118 18.22 -22.48 -3.75
C VAL A 118 17.51 -21.38 -3.00
N ARG A 119 16.48 -20.76 -3.62
CA ARG A 119 15.68 -19.70 -3.03
C ARG A 119 14.91 -20.15 -1.80
N GLU A 120 14.23 -21.29 -1.85
CA GLU A 120 13.52 -21.86 -0.71
C GLU A 120 14.45 -22.09 0.49
N LYS A 121 15.65 -22.64 0.24
CA LYS A 121 16.64 -22.86 1.31
C LYS A 121 17.17 -21.53 1.87
N SER A 122 17.33 -20.50 1.04
CA SER A 122 17.70 -19.16 1.47
C SER A 122 16.64 -18.55 2.37
N VAL A 123 15.36 -18.60 1.98
CA VAL A 123 14.26 -18.10 2.80
C VAL A 123 14.21 -18.77 4.18
N LEU A 124 14.44 -20.10 4.22
CA LEU A 124 14.51 -20.83 5.51
C LEU A 124 15.69 -20.36 6.37
N ARG A 125 16.85 -20.06 5.78
CA ARG A 125 17.99 -19.47 6.53
C ARG A 125 17.64 -18.08 7.08
N GLN A 126 17.06 -17.23 6.24
CA GLN A 126 16.62 -15.89 6.66
C GLN A 126 15.61 -15.95 7.80
N LEU A 127 14.69 -16.93 7.79
CA LEU A 127 13.75 -17.16 8.89
C LEU A 127 14.45 -17.61 10.18
N ILE A 128 15.47 -18.47 10.08
CA ILE A 128 16.28 -18.89 11.22
C ILE A 128 17.04 -17.71 11.81
N ASP A 129 17.68 -16.90 10.97
CA ASP A 129 18.45 -15.74 11.38
C ASP A 129 17.55 -14.68 12.04
N ALA A 130 16.39 -14.41 11.44
CA ALA A 130 15.38 -13.50 12.01
C ALA A 130 14.85 -14.02 13.36
N GLY A 131 14.52 -15.32 13.46
CA GLY A 131 14.08 -15.94 14.70
C GLY A 131 15.13 -15.86 15.81
N THR A 132 16.40 -16.07 15.47
CA THR A 132 17.52 -15.92 16.39
C THR A 132 17.65 -14.48 16.88
N ALA A 133 17.63 -13.51 15.96
CA ALA A 133 17.71 -12.10 16.30
C ALA A 133 16.52 -11.61 17.14
N ILE A 134 15.29 -12.08 16.83
CA ILE A 134 14.09 -11.79 17.63
C ILE A 134 14.24 -12.35 19.05
N THR A 135 14.80 -13.55 19.18
CA THR A 135 15.05 -14.17 20.48
C THR A 135 16.09 -13.38 21.29
N GLU A 136 17.17 -12.93 20.63
CA GLU A 136 18.21 -12.09 21.26
C GLU A 136 17.66 -10.74 21.70
N ASP A 137 16.90 -10.06 20.84
CA ASP A 137 16.24 -8.78 21.18
C ASP A 137 15.25 -8.96 22.35
N GLY A 138 14.57 -10.11 22.48
CA GLY A 138 13.68 -10.43 23.59
C GLY A 138 14.44 -10.66 24.92
N TYR A 139 15.60 -11.32 24.89
CA TYR A 139 16.44 -11.53 26.08
C TYR A 139 17.24 -10.29 26.48
N ARG A 140 17.61 -9.43 25.51
CA ARG A 140 18.45 -8.24 25.71
C ARG A 140 17.88 -7.05 24.93
N PRO A 141 16.84 -6.40 25.44
CA PRO A 141 16.18 -5.30 24.73
C PRO A 141 17.04 -4.02 24.60
N GLU A 142 18.22 -3.95 25.26
CA GLU A 142 19.20 -2.86 25.13
C GLU A 142 18.60 -1.44 25.26
N GLY A 143 17.63 -1.28 26.16
CA GLY A 143 16.95 0.00 26.40
C GLY A 143 15.77 0.28 25.47
N LYS A 144 15.44 -0.62 24.52
CA LYS A 144 14.25 -0.53 23.68
C LYS A 144 13.01 -0.87 24.51
N SER A 145 11.91 -0.21 24.21
CA SER A 145 10.59 -0.58 24.74
C SER A 145 10.11 -1.91 24.16
N VAL A 146 9.18 -2.58 24.85
CA VAL A 146 8.54 -3.81 24.33
C VAL A 146 7.91 -3.57 22.96
N GLN A 147 7.33 -2.39 22.75
CA GLN A 147 6.72 -2.00 21.49
C GLN A 147 7.76 -1.94 20.36
N GLU A 148 8.91 -1.32 20.58
CA GLU A 148 10.01 -1.25 19.60
C GLU A 148 10.59 -2.62 19.27
N VAL A 149 10.68 -3.54 20.26
CA VAL A 149 11.13 -4.93 20.02
C VAL A 149 10.13 -5.66 19.14
N MET A 150 8.82 -5.49 19.37
CA MET A 150 7.77 -6.09 18.54
C MET A 150 7.79 -5.56 17.11
N GLU A 151 7.92 -4.24 16.92
CA GLU A 151 8.00 -3.60 15.61
C GLU A 151 9.20 -4.09 14.80
N ASN A 152 10.37 -4.20 15.46
CA ASN A 152 11.57 -4.76 14.83
C ASN A 152 11.38 -6.22 14.39
N ALA A 153 10.71 -7.03 15.22
CA ALA A 153 10.41 -8.42 14.90
C ALA A 153 9.47 -8.52 13.68
N GLU A 154 8.40 -7.73 13.65
CA GLU A 154 7.49 -7.65 12.50
C GLU A 154 8.21 -7.22 11.22
N GLN A 155 9.06 -6.19 11.29
CA GLN A 155 9.83 -5.71 10.14
C GLN A 155 10.76 -6.79 9.57
N ARG A 156 11.46 -7.56 10.42
CA ARG A 156 12.35 -8.65 9.98
C ARG A 156 11.56 -9.75 9.24
N VAL A 157 10.45 -10.20 9.82
CA VAL A 157 9.60 -11.23 9.20
C VAL A 157 8.98 -10.70 7.90
N PHE A 158 8.54 -9.45 7.90
CA PHE A 158 7.97 -8.81 6.73
C PHE A 158 8.97 -8.69 5.58
N HIS A 159 10.21 -8.28 5.87
CA HIS A 159 11.29 -8.19 4.87
C HIS A 159 11.54 -9.55 4.19
N ILE A 160 11.50 -10.66 4.96
CA ILE A 160 11.63 -12.00 4.41
C ILE A 160 10.46 -12.33 3.48
N ALA A 161 9.23 -11.96 3.84
CA ALA A 161 8.07 -12.17 2.99
C ALA A 161 8.11 -11.37 1.69
N GLU A 162 8.56 -10.11 1.72
CA GLU A 162 8.75 -9.28 0.53
C GLU A 162 9.87 -9.81 -0.38
N THR A 163 11.02 -10.15 0.21
CA THR A 163 12.14 -10.71 -0.55
C THR A 163 11.83 -12.12 -1.03
N GLY A 164 11.07 -12.91 -0.27
CA GLY A 164 10.61 -14.26 -0.66
C GLY A 164 9.66 -14.25 -1.86
N ALA A 165 8.97 -13.14 -2.10
CA ALA A 165 8.07 -12.96 -3.25
C ALA A 165 8.80 -12.51 -4.54
N ARG A 166 10.13 -12.35 -4.54
CA ARG A 166 10.91 -12.08 -5.75
C ARG A 166 10.71 -13.21 -6.75
N GLY A 167 10.50 -12.89 -8.01
CA GLY A 167 10.27 -13.87 -9.09
C GLY A 167 8.83 -14.38 -9.22
N LYS A 168 7.89 -14.02 -8.31
CA LYS A 168 6.45 -14.40 -8.43
C LYS A 168 5.59 -13.42 -9.25
N LYS A 169 6.15 -12.34 -9.76
CA LYS A 169 5.47 -11.50 -10.76
C LYS A 169 6.02 -11.87 -12.13
N ASP A 170 5.53 -12.98 -12.66
CA ASP A 170 5.68 -13.24 -14.08
C ASP A 170 5.09 -12.06 -14.86
N SER A 171 5.85 -11.56 -15.84
CA SER A 171 5.30 -10.59 -16.80
C SER A 171 4.06 -11.23 -17.44
N VAL A 172 2.92 -10.56 -17.33
CA VAL A 172 1.68 -11.01 -17.95
C VAL A 172 1.85 -10.87 -19.46
N THR A 173 1.58 -11.93 -20.21
CA THR A 173 1.64 -11.85 -21.68
C THR A 173 0.54 -10.89 -22.19
N MET A 174 0.79 -10.18 -23.30
CA MET A 174 -0.22 -9.34 -23.92
C MET A 174 -1.51 -10.13 -24.20
N ARG A 175 -1.39 -11.41 -24.55
CA ARG A 175 -2.52 -12.31 -24.78
C ARG A 175 -3.42 -12.45 -23.55
N ASP A 176 -2.82 -12.63 -22.37
CA ASP A 176 -3.57 -12.80 -21.13
C ASP A 176 -4.13 -11.46 -20.66
N ALA A 177 -3.34 -10.38 -20.78
CA ALA A 177 -3.82 -9.03 -20.50
C ALA A 177 -5.04 -8.64 -21.36
N VAL A 178 -5.03 -8.97 -22.65
CA VAL A 178 -6.17 -8.72 -23.56
C VAL A 178 -7.39 -9.57 -23.18
N LYS A 179 -7.21 -10.83 -22.79
CA LYS A 179 -8.31 -11.68 -22.30
C LYS A 179 -8.96 -11.08 -21.05
N ASP A 180 -8.17 -10.64 -20.08
CA ASP A 180 -8.68 -10.03 -18.86
C ASP A 180 -9.37 -8.69 -19.16
N ALA A 181 -8.80 -7.86 -20.04
CA ALA A 181 -9.43 -6.62 -20.49
C ALA A 181 -10.78 -6.89 -21.20
N PHE A 182 -10.85 -7.92 -22.04
CA PHE A 182 -12.09 -8.29 -22.72
C PHE A 182 -13.16 -8.77 -21.73
N ARG A 183 -12.78 -9.59 -20.74
CA ARG A 183 -13.70 -10.01 -19.67
C ARG A 183 -14.27 -8.82 -18.92
N LEU A 184 -13.40 -7.89 -18.48
CA LEU A 184 -13.82 -6.65 -17.80
C LEU A 184 -14.74 -5.78 -18.69
N LEU A 185 -14.45 -5.70 -19.99
CA LEU A 185 -15.29 -4.98 -20.93
C LEU A 185 -16.68 -5.61 -21.05
N THR A 186 -16.76 -6.94 -21.10
CA THR A 186 -18.02 -7.67 -21.16
C THR A 186 -18.84 -7.45 -19.90
N GLU A 187 -18.23 -7.58 -18.72
CA GLU A 187 -18.87 -7.31 -17.43
C GLU A 187 -19.41 -5.86 -17.35
N ARG A 188 -18.65 -4.87 -17.83
CA ARG A 188 -19.08 -3.47 -17.90
C ARG A 188 -20.21 -3.26 -18.91
N TYR A 189 -20.18 -3.97 -20.01
CA TYR A 189 -21.23 -3.90 -21.03
C TYR A 189 -22.57 -4.47 -20.53
N GLU A 190 -22.53 -5.60 -19.82
CA GLU A 190 -23.70 -6.23 -19.20
C GLU A 190 -24.29 -5.37 -18.08
N ASN A 191 -23.43 -4.64 -17.34
CA ASN A 191 -23.80 -3.75 -16.24
C ASN A 191 -23.85 -2.26 -16.66
N ARG A 192 -24.31 -1.97 -17.90
CA ARG A 192 -24.41 -0.60 -18.40
C ARG A 192 -25.24 0.29 -17.46
N GLY A 193 -24.71 1.48 -17.15
CA GLY A 193 -25.32 2.43 -16.23
C GLY A 193 -24.99 2.22 -14.76
N GLN A 194 -24.26 1.16 -14.40
CA GLN A 194 -23.69 1.00 -13.06
C GLN A 194 -22.28 1.60 -13.00
N LEU A 195 -21.91 2.09 -11.82
CA LEU A 195 -20.56 2.59 -11.57
C LEU A 195 -19.56 1.44 -11.63
N THR A 196 -18.43 1.67 -12.27
CA THR A 196 -17.32 0.69 -12.31
C THR A 196 -16.51 0.66 -11.02
N GLY A 197 -16.51 1.78 -10.29
CA GLY A 197 -15.89 1.94 -8.98
C GLY A 197 -16.91 2.01 -7.86
N ILE A 198 -16.43 2.27 -6.65
CA ILE A 198 -17.26 2.48 -5.46
C ILE A 198 -17.84 3.89 -5.52
N THR A 199 -19.14 4.03 -5.26
CA THR A 199 -19.80 5.35 -5.23
C THR A 199 -19.19 6.25 -4.15
N SER A 200 -18.89 7.49 -4.52
CA SER A 200 -18.55 8.56 -3.58
C SER A 200 -19.75 9.03 -2.78
N GLY A 201 -20.97 8.76 -3.28
CA GLY A 201 -22.23 9.29 -2.75
C GLY A 201 -22.68 10.59 -3.44
N PHE A 202 -21.86 11.14 -4.33
CA PHE A 202 -22.09 12.39 -5.06
C PHE A 202 -22.23 12.09 -6.55
N THR A 203 -23.44 12.27 -7.08
CA THR A 203 -23.79 11.84 -8.43
C THR A 203 -22.90 12.44 -9.51
N ASP A 204 -22.68 13.76 -9.46
CA ASP A 204 -21.88 14.43 -10.49
C ASP A 204 -20.38 14.04 -10.40
N LEU A 205 -19.87 13.81 -9.17
CA LEU A 205 -18.52 13.32 -8.98
C LEU A 205 -18.39 11.87 -9.46
N ASP A 206 -19.38 11.02 -9.18
CA ASP A 206 -19.41 9.64 -9.65
C ASP A 206 -19.52 9.57 -11.18
N ASN A 207 -20.28 10.47 -11.82
CA ASN A 207 -20.36 10.59 -13.28
C ASN A 207 -19.01 10.99 -13.89
N LEU A 208 -18.29 11.92 -13.24
CA LEU A 208 -16.98 12.40 -13.70
C LEU A 208 -15.89 11.33 -13.55
N THR A 209 -15.90 10.56 -12.43
CA THR A 209 -14.83 9.61 -12.09
C THR A 209 -15.21 8.15 -12.39
N SER A 210 -16.47 7.87 -12.72
CA SER A 210 -17.07 6.53 -12.78
C SER A 210 -16.99 5.81 -11.40
N GLY A 211 -17.01 6.58 -10.30
CA GLY A 211 -16.79 6.13 -8.95
C GLY A 211 -15.30 5.97 -8.60
N LEU A 212 -15.01 5.60 -7.36
CA LEU A 212 -13.64 5.38 -6.85
C LEU A 212 -13.13 4.05 -7.37
N GLN A 213 -12.12 4.07 -8.25
CA GLN A 213 -11.64 2.87 -8.91
C GLN A 213 -10.72 2.03 -8.01
N PRO A 214 -10.81 0.69 -8.05
CA PRO A 214 -9.87 -0.18 -7.36
C PRO A 214 -8.43 0.13 -7.76
N SER A 215 -7.49 -0.01 -6.83
CA SER A 215 -6.05 0.26 -7.01
C SER A 215 -5.68 1.73 -7.20
N ASP A 216 -6.62 2.68 -7.15
CA ASP A 216 -6.32 4.09 -7.25
C ASP A 216 -5.90 4.70 -5.92
N LEU A 217 -4.89 5.56 -5.98
CA LEU A 217 -4.55 6.51 -4.93
C LEU A 217 -5.22 7.85 -5.25
N ILE A 218 -6.14 8.26 -4.38
CA ILE A 218 -6.95 9.46 -4.51
C ILE A 218 -6.52 10.44 -3.43
N ILE A 219 -6.04 11.60 -3.84
CA ILE A 219 -5.65 12.65 -2.91
C ILE A 219 -6.79 13.67 -2.81
N VAL A 220 -7.22 13.95 -1.59
CA VAL A 220 -8.17 15.03 -1.30
C VAL A 220 -7.44 16.11 -0.52
N ALA A 221 -7.21 17.25 -1.15
CA ALA A 221 -6.42 18.32 -0.59
C ALA A 221 -7.24 19.59 -0.34
N ALA A 222 -7.01 20.24 0.80
CA ALA A 222 -7.68 21.47 1.14
C ALA A 222 -6.91 22.28 2.18
N ARG A 223 -7.27 23.56 2.31
CA ARG A 223 -6.88 24.37 3.48
C ARG A 223 -7.69 23.92 4.72
N PRO A 224 -7.19 24.19 5.93
CA PRO A 224 -7.94 23.94 7.15
C PRO A 224 -9.35 24.55 7.10
N SER A 225 -10.31 23.89 7.74
CA SER A 225 -11.72 24.30 7.82
C SER A 225 -12.53 24.31 6.51
N MET A 226 -11.97 23.84 5.41
CA MET A 226 -12.69 23.66 4.14
C MET A 226 -13.63 22.44 4.12
N GLY A 227 -13.53 21.55 5.12
CA GLY A 227 -14.36 20.36 5.23
C GLY A 227 -13.73 19.07 4.72
N LYS A 228 -12.38 19.01 4.58
CA LYS A 228 -11.64 17.85 4.08
C LYS A 228 -12.03 16.52 4.76
N THR A 229 -11.95 16.46 6.08
CA THR A 229 -12.33 15.27 6.88
C THR A 229 -13.83 14.97 6.76
N ALA A 230 -14.70 15.99 6.71
CA ALA A 230 -16.14 15.80 6.53
C ALA A 230 -16.45 15.16 5.17
N PHE A 231 -15.81 15.63 4.09
CA PHE A 231 -15.96 15.05 2.76
C PHE A 231 -15.53 13.59 2.74
N ALA A 232 -14.35 13.27 3.26
CA ALA A 232 -13.84 11.90 3.29
C ALA A 232 -14.72 10.96 4.13
N LEU A 233 -15.26 11.44 5.25
CA LEU A 233 -16.21 10.67 6.07
C LEU A 233 -17.55 10.44 5.35
N ASN A 234 -18.05 11.42 4.60
CA ASN A 234 -19.29 11.26 3.82
C ASN A 234 -19.08 10.24 2.68
N VAL A 235 -17.89 10.22 2.06
CA VAL A 235 -17.54 9.17 1.09
C VAL A 235 -17.46 7.80 1.79
N ALA A 236 -16.83 7.72 2.98
CA ALA A 236 -16.76 6.49 3.77
C ALA A 236 -18.16 6.01 4.19
N GLU A 237 -19.04 6.93 4.63
CA GLU A 237 -20.45 6.68 4.93
C GLU A 237 -21.16 6.07 3.72
N SER A 238 -21.01 6.68 2.54
CA SER A 238 -21.62 6.20 1.29
C SER A 238 -21.09 4.81 0.91
N ALA A 239 -19.79 4.57 0.98
CA ALA A 239 -19.20 3.28 0.68
C ALA A 239 -19.69 2.18 1.63
N ALA A 240 -19.86 2.48 2.92
CA ALA A 240 -20.32 1.52 3.90
C ALA A 240 -21.83 1.27 3.84
N LEU A 241 -22.65 2.33 3.74
CA LEU A 241 -24.11 2.23 3.83
C LEU A 241 -24.78 1.92 2.48
N ARG A 242 -24.32 2.54 1.38
CA ARG A 242 -24.93 2.36 0.04
C ARG A 242 -24.27 1.22 -0.71
N ALA A 243 -22.94 1.19 -0.80
CA ALA A 243 -22.22 0.12 -1.49
C ALA A 243 -22.04 -1.14 -0.61
N LYS A 244 -22.37 -1.08 0.69
CA LYS A 244 -22.26 -2.18 1.69
C LYS A 244 -20.85 -2.79 1.73
N LYS A 245 -19.84 -1.96 1.55
CA LYS A 245 -18.44 -2.38 1.60
C LYS A 245 -17.83 -2.10 2.97
N ALA A 246 -16.84 -2.90 3.36
CA ALA A 246 -16.05 -2.63 4.55
C ALA A 246 -15.10 -1.46 4.27
N VAL A 247 -15.04 -0.50 5.19
CA VAL A 247 -14.23 0.71 5.07
C VAL A 247 -13.28 0.81 6.25
N ALA A 248 -11.98 1.03 5.99
CA ALA A 248 -11.00 1.32 7.01
C ALA A 248 -10.67 2.82 7.02
N VAL A 249 -10.73 3.47 8.18
CA VAL A 249 -10.42 4.88 8.39
C VAL A 249 -9.26 4.98 9.37
N PHE A 250 -8.11 5.44 8.90
CA PHE A 250 -6.93 5.72 9.72
C PHE A 250 -6.87 7.22 10.00
N SER A 251 -7.14 7.61 11.25
CA SER A 251 -7.22 9.01 11.66
C SER A 251 -6.11 9.32 12.66
N MET A 252 -5.14 10.09 12.24
CA MET A 252 -4.03 10.53 13.11
C MET A 252 -4.27 11.91 13.73
N GLU A 253 -5.33 12.62 13.29
CA GLU A 253 -5.68 13.95 13.78
C GLU A 253 -6.81 13.91 14.83
N MET A 254 -7.78 13.01 14.65
CA MET A 254 -9.01 12.98 15.45
C MET A 254 -9.24 11.61 16.06
N SER A 255 -9.76 11.57 17.29
CA SER A 255 -10.14 10.33 17.96
C SER A 255 -11.35 9.65 17.29
N ALA A 256 -11.47 8.34 17.46
CA ALA A 256 -12.59 7.55 16.95
C ALA A 256 -13.94 8.08 17.43
N SER A 257 -14.04 8.53 18.69
CA SER A 257 -15.26 9.12 19.24
C SER A 257 -15.64 10.43 18.55
N GLN A 258 -14.66 11.29 18.22
CA GLN A 258 -14.92 12.53 17.50
C GLN A 258 -15.42 12.28 16.08
N LEU A 259 -14.87 11.27 15.39
CA LEU A 259 -15.32 10.84 14.06
C LEU A 259 -16.74 10.23 14.14
N ALA A 260 -17.01 9.42 15.17
CA ALA A 260 -18.34 8.86 15.39
C ALA A 260 -19.39 9.97 15.60
N PHE A 261 -19.11 11.01 16.37
CA PHE A 261 -20.00 12.16 16.51
C PHE A 261 -20.27 12.87 15.17
N ARG A 262 -19.26 13.00 14.30
CA ARG A 262 -19.46 13.57 12.97
C ARG A 262 -20.33 12.67 12.09
N LEU A 263 -20.16 11.37 12.14
CA LEU A 263 -20.99 10.41 11.40
C LEU A 263 -22.44 10.43 11.92
N ILE A 264 -22.67 10.47 13.24
CA ILE A 264 -23.99 10.60 13.84
C ILE A 264 -24.66 11.92 13.40
N SER A 265 -23.90 13.03 13.41
CA SER A 265 -24.39 14.32 12.93
C SER A 265 -24.79 14.28 11.46
N SER A 266 -23.96 13.65 10.60
CA SER A 266 -24.20 13.51 9.17
C SER A 266 -25.42 12.65 8.86
N VAL A 267 -25.47 11.43 9.43
CA VAL A 267 -26.53 10.45 9.17
C VAL A 267 -27.87 10.90 9.75
N GLY A 268 -27.85 11.39 11.01
CA GLY A 268 -29.04 11.82 11.73
C GLY A 268 -29.52 13.23 11.38
N ARG A 269 -28.73 14.02 10.63
CA ARG A 269 -28.95 15.46 10.40
C ARG A 269 -29.17 16.21 11.70
N ILE A 270 -28.31 15.98 12.69
CA ILE A 270 -28.33 16.57 14.02
C ILE A 270 -27.21 17.59 14.12
N HIS A 271 -27.48 18.72 14.71
CA HIS A 271 -26.52 19.81 14.85
C HIS A 271 -25.28 19.30 15.62
N GLN A 272 -24.09 19.37 15.00
CA GLN A 272 -22.86 18.84 15.60
C GLN A 272 -22.53 19.49 16.95
N GLN A 273 -22.81 20.78 17.10
CA GLN A 273 -22.54 21.46 18.34
C GLN A 273 -23.45 20.98 19.48
N SER A 274 -24.72 20.66 19.18
CA SER A 274 -25.66 20.09 20.16
C SER A 274 -25.21 18.71 20.61
N LEU A 275 -24.75 17.85 19.69
CA LEU A 275 -24.16 16.56 20.04
C LEU A 275 -22.93 16.71 20.94
N ARG A 276 -22.06 17.68 20.63
CA ARG A 276 -20.80 17.88 21.38
C ARG A 276 -21.07 18.44 22.79
N ASN A 277 -22.05 19.32 22.95
CA ASN A 277 -22.36 19.96 24.21
C ASN A 277 -23.38 19.17 25.05
N GLY A 278 -24.01 18.13 24.47
CA GLY A 278 -25.12 17.41 25.10
C GLY A 278 -26.44 18.18 25.13
N ASP A 279 -26.52 19.28 24.38
CA ASP A 279 -27.71 20.14 24.30
C ASP A 279 -28.63 19.69 23.16
N LEU A 280 -29.34 18.58 23.40
CA LEU A 280 -30.22 17.92 22.44
C LEU A 280 -31.69 18.18 22.84
N ALA A 281 -32.51 18.57 21.88
CA ALA A 281 -33.96 18.64 22.06
C ALA A 281 -34.53 17.20 22.15
N GLU A 282 -35.72 17.09 22.79
CA GLU A 282 -36.39 15.77 22.91
C GLU A 282 -36.64 15.12 21.55
N GLU A 283 -36.91 15.88 20.52
CA GLU A 283 -37.10 15.45 19.13
C GLU A 283 -35.82 14.98 18.43
N ASP A 284 -34.64 15.31 18.94
CA ASP A 284 -33.38 14.88 18.41
C ASP A 284 -33.03 13.43 18.80
N TRP A 285 -33.47 12.95 19.97
CA TRP A 285 -33.15 11.64 20.49
C TRP A 285 -33.57 10.47 19.59
N PRO A 286 -34.77 10.47 18.96
CA PRO A 286 -35.11 9.45 17.97
C PRO A 286 -34.18 9.43 16.78
N ARG A 287 -33.73 10.62 16.29
CA ARG A 287 -32.79 10.75 15.17
C ARG A 287 -31.39 10.26 15.56
N VAL A 288 -30.93 10.55 16.78
CA VAL A 288 -29.69 10.04 17.35
C VAL A 288 -29.74 8.51 17.40
N SER A 289 -30.81 7.94 18.00
CA SER A 289 -30.97 6.51 18.14
C SER A 289 -30.99 5.77 16.79
N ASN A 290 -31.69 6.34 15.81
CA ASN A 290 -31.73 5.79 14.45
C ASN A 290 -30.35 5.85 13.76
N ALA A 291 -29.63 6.98 13.87
CA ALA A 291 -28.29 7.12 13.33
C ALA A 291 -27.32 6.12 13.97
N ILE A 292 -27.38 5.90 15.28
CA ILE A 292 -26.59 4.91 16.00
C ILE A 292 -26.90 3.50 15.49
N ALA A 293 -28.18 3.15 15.33
CA ALA A 293 -28.58 1.84 14.82
C ALA A 293 -27.99 1.59 13.42
N ILE A 294 -28.13 2.56 12.49
CA ILE A 294 -27.58 2.46 11.13
C ILE A 294 -26.05 2.31 11.15
N LEU A 295 -25.36 3.14 11.93
CA LEU A 295 -23.90 3.14 12.00
C LEU A 295 -23.33 1.89 12.68
N SER A 296 -24.07 1.30 13.64
CA SER A 296 -23.67 0.08 14.33
C SER A 296 -23.66 -1.15 13.40
N GLU A 297 -24.50 -1.13 12.37
CA GLU A 297 -24.51 -2.19 11.34
C GLU A 297 -23.50 -1.91 10.23
N ALA A 298 -23.01 -0.67 10.11
CA ALA A 298 -22.07 -0.26 9.07
C ALA A 298 -20.67 -0.86 9.35
N LYS A 299 -20.05 -1.42 8.32
CA LYS A 299 -18.69 -1.96 8.41
C LYS A 299 -17.66 -0.84 8.25
N ILE A 300 -17.62 0.09 9.20
CA ILE A 300 -16.62 1.17 9.25
C ILE A 300 -15.68 0.88 10.44
N PHE A 301 -14.39 0.73 10.15
CA PHE A 301 -13.34 0.45 11.14
C PHE A 301 -12.48 1.69 11.28
N ILE A 302 -12.41 2.26 12.47
CA ILE A 302 -11.65 3.47 12.76
C ILE A 302 -10.43 3.09 13.60
N ASP A 303 -9.26 3.46 13.12
CA ASP A 303 -8.00 3.37 13.85
C ASP A 303 -7.49 4.80 14.07
N ASP A 304 -7.44 5.25 15.32
CA ASP A 304 -7.04 6.60 15.72
C ASP A 304 -5.64 6.66 16.33
N THR A 305 -4.79 5.69 15.98
CA THR A 305 -3.39 5.68 16.41
C THR A 305 -2.63 6.84 15.78
N PRO A 306 -1.99 7.72 16.59
CA PRO A 306 -1.24 8.86 16.06
C PRO A 306 0.08 8.41 15.44
N GLY A 307 0.54 9.13 14.41
CA GLY A 307 1.89 8.97 13.86
C GLY A 307 2.18 7.62 13.20
N LEU A 308 1.16 6.92 12.67
CA LEU A 308 1.35 5.65 12.00
C LEU A 308 2.38 5.73 10.87
N SER A 309 3.27 4.74 10.84
CA SER A 309 4.16 4.53 9.71
C SER A 309 3.42 3.85 8.53
N PRO A 310 3.91 4.02 7.29
CA PRO A 310 3.33 3.31 6.13
C PRO A 310 3.31 1.79 6.28
N VAL A 311 4.31 1.23 6.97
CA VAL A 311 4.43 -0.22 7.20
C VAL A 311 3.36 -0.71 8.17
N GLU A 312 3.15 -0.01 9.30
CA GLU A 312 2.11 -0.34 10.26
C GLU A 312 0.72 -0.21 9.67
N LEU A 313 0.45 0.91 8.96
CA LEU A 313 -0.81 1.12 8.27
C LEU A 313 -1.10 -0.03 7.29
N ARG A 314 -0.10 -0.43 6.49
CA ARG A 314 -0.21 -1.55 5.55
C ARG A 314 -0.52 -2.87 6.25
N SER A 315 0.15 -3.16 7.37
CA SER A 315 -0.09 -4.35 8.18
C SER A 315 -1.53 -4.41 8.72
N ARG A 316 -2.01 -3.29 9.29
CA ARG A 316 -3.37 -3.16 9.83
C ARG A 316 -4.43 -3.25 8.73
N ALA A 317 -4.23 -2.58 7.59
CA ALA A 317 -5.11 -2.65 6.44
C ALA A 317 -5.23 -4.07 5.87
N ARG A 318 -4.11 -4.80 5.75
CA ARG A 318 -4.08 -6.22 5.35
C ARG A 318 -4.84 -7.12 6.31
N ARG A 319 -4.70 -6.89 7.62
CA ARG A 319 -5.42 -7.64 8.63
C ARG A 319 -6.93 -7.44 8.48
N LEU A 320 -7.40 -6.19 8.42
CA LEU A 320 -8.81 -5.88 8.20
C LEU A 320 -9.33 -6.46 6.88
N HIS A 321 -8.54 -6.34 5.80
CA HIS A 321 -8.92 -6.88 4.49
C HIS A 321 -9.16 -8.40 4.54
N ARG A 322 -8.31 -9.16 5.24
CA ARG A 322 -8.47 -10.61 5.40
C ARG A 322 -9.62 -10.98 6.32
N GLU A 323 -9.77 -10.26 7.44
CA GLU A 323 -10.77 -10.54 8.45
C GLU A 323 -12.21 -10.36 7.96
N TYR A 324 -12.41 -9.32 7.11
CA TYR A 324 -13.75 -8.97 6.62
C TYR A 324 -14.02 -9.38 5.16
N GLY A 325 -13.16 -10.22 4.59
CA GLY A 325 -13.35 -10.76 3.24
C GLY A 325 -13.17 -9.73 2.12
N GLY A 326 -12.42 -8.66 2.38
CA GLY A 326 -12.10 -7.58 1.47
C GLY A 326 -12.56 -6.22 1.99
N LEU A 327 -11.67 -5.22 1.89
CA LEU A 327 -12.03 -3.81 2.07
C LEU A 327 -12.55 -3.23 0.76
N GLY A 328 -13.48 -2.29 0.84
CA GLY A 328 -13.93 -1.51 -0.31
C GLY A 328 -13.25 -0.15 -0.41
N LEU A 329 -12.85 0.43 0.72
CA LEU A 329 -12.24 1.75 0.76
C LEU A 329 -11.29 1.85 1.95
N ILE A 330 -10.18 2.56 1.75
CA ILE A 330 -9.27 2.98 2.83
C ILE A 330 -9.22 4.50 2.82
N VAL A 331 -9.39 5.13 3.99
CA VAL A 331 -9.29 6.57 4.20
C VAL A 331 -8.17 6.86 5.19
N ILE A 332 -7.34 7.87 4.89
CA ILE A 332 -6.19 8.25 5.71
C ILE A 332 -6.26 9.76 5.98
N ASP A 333 -6.39 10.16 7.25
CA ASP A 333 -6.46 11.56 7.69
C ASP A 333 -5.33 11.88 8.66
N TYR A 334 -4.28 12.57 8.25
CA TYR A 334 -3.84 13.04 6.92
C TYR A 334 -2.34 12.72 6.74
N LEU A 335 -1.86 12.73 5.49
CA LEU A 335 -0.52 12.29 5.10
C LEU A 335 0.61 12.91 5.91
N GLN A 336 0.50 14.21 6.22
CA GLN A 336 1.54 14.94 6.92
C GLN A 336 1.67 14.59 8.41
N LEU A 337 0.82 13.74 8.98
CA LEU A 337 0.97 13.21 10.33
C LEU A 337 1.62 11.83 10.36
N MET A 338 1.75 11.17 9.21
CA MET A 338 2.48 9.91 9.11
C MET A 338 3.97 10.12 9.37
N GLN A 339 4.64 9.12 9.91
CA GLN A 339 6.05 9.13 10.25
C GLN A 339 6.78 7.97 9.57
N VAL A 340 7.97 8.24 9.04
CA VAL A 340 8.86 7.19 8.51
C VAL A 340 10.04 7.04 9.47
N PRO A 341 10.17 5.89 10.16
CA PRO A 341 11.28 5.66 11.08
C PRO A 341 12.63 5.78 10.36
N GLY A 342 13.56 6.52 10.98
CA GLY A 342 14.96 6.62 10.49
C GLY A 342 15.23 7.74 9.48
N ASN A 343 14.24 8.41 8.92
CA ASN A 343 14.42 9.48 7.94
C ASN A 343 14.09 10.86 8.56
N LYS A 344 15.10 11.57 9.08
CA LYS A 344 14.91 12.86 9.78
C LYS A 344 15.30 14.09 8.95
N GLU A 345 15.85 13.91 7.74
CA GLU A 345 16.56 15.01 7.08
C GLU A 345 15.74 15.80 6.04
N ASN A 346 14.70 15.22 5.43
CA ASN A 346 13.92 15.96 4.43
C ASN A 346 12.45 15.51 4.37
N ARG A 347 11.55 16.41 4.77
CA ARG A 347 10.10 16.16 4.77
C ARG A 347 9.54 15.80 3.38
N ALA A 348 10.08 16.38 2.32
CA ALA A 348 9.63 16.08 0.96
C ALA A 348 9.96 14.62 0.55
N THR A 349 11.12 14.11 0.97
CA THR A 349 11.51 12.71 0.74
C THR A 349 10.61 11.76 1.53
N GLU A 350 10.31 12.09 2.78
CA GLU A 350 9.41 11.30 3.63
C GLU A 350 7.99 11.19 3.03
N ILE A 351 7.44 12.32 2.57
CA ILE A 351 6.14 12.35 1.90
C ILE A 351 6.16 11.54 0.59
N SER A 352 7.28 11.56 -0.14
CA SER A 352 7.45 10.76 -1.35
C SER A 352 7.43 9.26 -1.07
N GLU A 353 8.05 8.85 0.02
CA GLU A 353 8.05 7.44 0.46
C GLU A 353 6.65 7.01 0.91
N ILE A 354 5.96 7.84 1.70
CA ILE A 354 4.58 7.63 2.11
C ILE A 354 3.68 7.45 0.89
N SER A 355 3.73 8.38 -0.06
CA SER A 355 2.90 8.37 -1.27
C SER A 355 3.07 7.07 -2.08
N ARG A 356 4.32 6.66 -2.35
CA ARG A 356 4.61 5.40 -3.05
C ARG A 356 4.11 4.19 -2.29
N SER A 357 4.28 4.16 -0.97
CA SER A 357 3.80 3.08 -0.12
C SER A 357 2.29 2.94 -0.18
N LEU A 358 1.54 4.06 -0.13
CA LEU A 358 0.09 4.07 -0.23
C LEU A 358 -0.40 3.66 -1.62
N LYS A 359 0.28 4.09 -2.69
CA LYS A 359 -0.02 3.58 -4.04
C LYS A 359 0.26 2.09 -4.15
N GLY A 360 1.34 1.62 -3.52
CA GLY A 360 1.64 0.18 -3.40
C GLY A 360 0.52 -0.59 -2.69
N LEU A 361 0.03 -0.06 -1.57
CA LEU A 361 -1.08 -0.63 -0.79
C LEU A 361 -2.38 -0.71 -1.61
N ALA A 362 -2.74 0.39 -2.31
CA ALA A 362 -3.92 0.41 -3.17
C ALA A 362 -3.89 -0.69 -4.24
N LYS A 363 -2.73 -0.87 -4.90
CA LYS A 363 -2.53 -1.93 -5.91
C LYS A 363 -2.55 -3.32 -5.31
N GLU A 364 -1.92 -3.51 -4.16
CA GLU A 364 -1.79 -4.81 -3.51
C GLU A 364 -3.15 -5.36 -3.07
N LEU A 365 -3.95 -4.53 -2.39
CA LEU A 365 -5.26 -4.91 -1.90
C LEU A 365 -6.35 -4.79 -2.98
N ASN A 366 -6.05 -4.16 -4.12
CA ASN A 366 -7.00 -3.81 -5.17
C ASN A 366 -8.18 -2.98 -4.63
N VAL A 367 -7.88 -1.97 -3.81
CA VAL A 367 -8.84 -1.12 -3.10
C VAL A 367 -8.49 0.35 -3.35
N PRO A 368 -9.47 1.26 -3.60
CA PRO A 368 -9.21 2.69 -3.61
C PRO A 368 -8.72 3.17 -2.25
N VAL A 369 -7.69 4.01 -2.26
CA VAL A 369 -7.13 4.66 -1.08
C VAL A 369 -7.33 6.16 -1.19
N ILE A 370 -8.13 6.75 -0.30
CA ILE A 370 -8.25 8.21 -0.15
C ILE A 370 -7.25 8.65 0.90
N ALA A 371 -6.34 9.52 0.52
CA ALA A 371 -5.41 10.14 1.45
C ALA A 371 -5.62 11.66 1.48
N LEU A 372 -5.83 12.18 2.68
CA LEU A 372 -6.07 13.60 2.90
C LEU A 372 -4.73 14.34 2.96
N SER A 373 -4.68 15.53 2.37
CA SER A 373 -3.49 16.39 2.34
C SER A 373 -3.84 17.81 2.68
N GLN A 374 -2.96 18.49 3.40
CA GLN A 374 -3.10 19.91 3.67
C GLN A 374 -2.32 20.72 2.63
N LEU A 375 -2.95 21.77 2.09
CA LEU A 375 -2.34 22.67 1.12
C LEU A 375 -1.44 23.72 1.77
N ASN A 376 -0.46 24.21 1.02
CA ASN A 376 0.42 25.29 1.44
C ASN A 376 -0.37 26.58 1.72
N ARG A 377 0.11 27.39 2.67
CA ARG A 377 -0.49 28.70 3.02
C ARG A 377 -0.33 29.75 1.91
N SER A 378 0.61 29.59 1.01
CA SER A 378 0.87 30.55 -0.08
C SER A 378 -0.34 30.82 -0.97
N LEU A 379 -1.24 29.85 -1.09
CA LEU A 379 -2.48 30.04 -1.86
C LEU A 379 -3.37 31.18 -1.31
N GLU A 380 -3.32 31.46 -0.01
CA GLU A 380 -4.12 32.51 0.64
C GLU A 380 -3.69 33.93 0.26
N GLN A 381 -2.47 34.06 -0.32
CA GLN A 381 -1.91 35.35 -0.78
C GLN A 381 -2.34 35.69 -2.23
N ARG A 382 -2.96 34.74 -2.95
CA ARG A 382 -3.43 34.97 -4.33
C ARG A 382 -4.77 35.70 -4.33
N ALA A 383 -5.04 36.41 -5.44
CA ALA A 383 -6.34 37.03 -5.69
C ALA A 383 -7.43 35.94 -5.84
N ASP A 384 -7.20 34.95 -6.70
CA ASP A 384 -7.99 33.72 -6.77
C ASP A 384 -7.40 32.67 -5.83
N LYS A 385 -8.19 32.29 -4.82
CA LYS A 385 -7.79 31.34 -3.79
C LYS A 385 -8.25 29.90 -4.09
N ARG A 386 -8.72 29.64 -5.33
CA ARG A 386 -8.97 28.27 -5.78
C ARG A 386 -7.68 27.47 -5.82
N PRO A 387 -7.65 26.29 -5.19
CA PRO A 387 -6.46 25.46 -5.20
C PRO A 387 -6.08 24.97 -6.60
N MET A 388 -4.78 24.82 -6.83
CA MET A 388 -4.21 24.24 -8.04
C MET A 388 -3.08 23.25 -7.69
N MET A 389 -2.62 22.48 -8.65
CA MET A 389 -1.59 21.44 -8.46
C MET A 389 -0.31 21.96 -7.80
N SER A 390 0.10 23.19 -8.13
CA SER A 390 1.29 23.81 -7.52
C SER A 390 1.17 24.08 -6.01
N ASP A 391 -0.03 24.04 -5.44
CA ASP A 391 -0.24 24.23 -4.00
C ASP A 391 0.08 22.98 -3.18
N LEU A 392 0.30 21.82 -3.86
CA LEU A 392 0.86 20.59 -3.31
C LEU A 392 2.39 20.58 -3.30
N ARG A 393 3.05 21.71 -3.46
CA ARG A 393 4.44 21.92 -3.87
C ARG A 393 5.53 21.28 -3.00
N GLU A 394 5.26 20.91 -1.75
CA GLU A 394 6.19 20.14 -0.92
C GLU A 394 6.16 18.64 -1.24
N SER A 395 5.37 18.24 -2.23
CA SER A 395 5.01 16.86 -2.51
C SER A 395 4.90 16.58 -4.01
N GLY A 396 5.90 16.97 -4.81
CA GLY A 396 5.93 16.64 -6.25
C GLY A 396 5.75 15.14 -6.53
N ALA A 397 6.12 14.29 -5.58
CA ALA A 397 5.88 12.86 -5.66
C ALA A 397 4.39 12.48 -5.52
N ILE A 398 3.63 13.17 -4.66
CA ILE A 398 2.17 12.96 -4.56
C ILE A 398 1.52 13.21 -5.91
N GLU A 399 1.95 14.28 -6.58
CA GLU A 399 1.44 14.59 -7.93
C GLU A 399 1.74 13.47 -8.93
N GLN A 400 2.90 12.84 -8.86
CA GLN A 400 3.28 11.75 -9.76
C GLN A 400 2.55 10.44 -9.43
N ASP A 401 2.47 10.07 -8.15
CA ASP A 401 1.97 8.78 -7.68
C ASP A 401 0.44 8.71 -7.69
N ALA A 402 -0.27 9.81 -7.40
CA ALA A 402 -1.72 9.85 -7.34
C ALA A 402 -2.37 9.62 -8.73
N ASP A 403 -3.44 8.86 -8.74
CA ASP A 403 -4.28 8.66 -9.94
C ASP A 403 -5.32 9.76 -10.08
N VAL A 404 -5.87 10.21 -8.94
CA VAL A 404 -6.85 11.30 -8.88
C VAL A 404 -6.42 12.30 -7.81
N ILE A 405 -6.51 13.59 -8.10
CA ILE A 405 -6.29 14.66 -7.12
C ILE A 405 -7.50 15.58 -7.15
N MET A 406 -8.12 15.74 -5.99
CA MET A 406 -9.29 16.57 -5.77
C MET A 406 -8.95 17.67 -4.78
N PHE A 407 -9.40 18.89 -5.06
CA PHE A 407 -9.29 20.02 -4.16
C PHE A 407 -10.68 20.43 -3.68
N ILE A 408 -10.78 20.79 -2.40
CA ILE A 408 -12.01 21.35 -1.85
C ILE A 408 -11.83 22.86 -1.68
N TYR A 409 -12.73 23.63 -2.27
CA TYR A 409 -12.78 25.06 -2.15
C TYR A 409 -14.20 25.52 -1.73
N ARG A 410 -14.27 26.51 -0.85
CA ARG A 410 -15.51 27.15 -0.42
C ARG A 410 -15.29 28.64 -0.40
N ASP A 411 -15.99 29.35 -1.31
CA ASP A 411 -15.83 30.79 -1.43
C ASP A 411 -16.29 31.56 -0.19
N GLU A 412 -17.37 31.12 0.46
CA GLU A 412 -17.91 31.72 1.70
C GLU A 412 -16.90 31.77 2.86
N TYR A 413 -15.88 30.89 2.85
CA TYR A 413 -14.84 30.89 3.88
C TYR A 413 -13.93 32.11 3.79
N TYR A 414 -13.64 32.55 2.57
CA TYR A 414 -12.79 33.71 2.30
C TYR A 414 -13.63 34.99 2.11
N ASN A 415 -14.82 34.87 1.57
CA ASN A 415 -15.74 35.97 1.26
C ASN A 415 -17.10 35.74 1.91
N LYS A 416 -17.34 36.39 3.02
CA LYS A 416 -18.62 36.27 3.78
C LYS A 416 -19.84 36.78 3.00
N GLU A 417 -19.63 37.64 2.00
CA GLU A 417 -20.66 38.17 1.12
C GLU A 417 -20.75 37.38 -0.22
N SER A 418 -20.19 36.18 -0.23
CA SER A 418 -20.25 35.30 -1.42
C SER A 418 -21.68 35.03 -1.84
N ALA A 419 -21.96 35.05 -3.12
CA ALA A 419 -23.20 34.58 -3.71
C ALA A 419 -23.35 33.02 -3.61
N ASP A 420 -22.23 32.29 -3.48
CA ASP A 420 -22.16 30.84 -3.38
C ASP A 420 -22.13 30.35 -1.90
N LYS A 421 -22.94 30.96 -1.02
CA LYS A 421 -23.06 30.52 0.39
C LYS A 421 -23.58 29.09 0.46
N GLY A 422 -22.96 28.28 1.32
CA GLY A 422 -23.29 26.85 1.46
C GLY A 422 -22.87 25.98 0.29
N LEU A 423 -22.14 26.51 -0.70
CA LEU A 423 -21.57 25.73 -1.80
C LEU A 423 -20.12 25.37 -1.54
N ALA A 424 -19.75 24.21 -2.01
CA ALA A 424 -18.37 23.73 -2.08
C ALA A 424 -18.05 23.28 -3.50
N GLU A 425 -16.89 23.67 -3.99
CA GLU A 425 -16.34 23.21 -5.25
C GLU A 425 -15.39 22.05 -4.98
N ILE A 426 -15.64 20.90 -5.61
CA ILE A 426 -14.71 19.78 -5.67
C ILE A 426 -14.00 19.85 -7.03
N ILE A 427 -12.80 20.39 -7.02
CA ILE A 427 -12.00 20.62 -8.23
C ILE A 427 -11.16 19.37 -8.48
N VAL A 428 -11.49 18.59 -9.51
CA VAL A 428 -10.67 17.45 -9.94
C VAL A 428 -9.52 17.99 -10.77
N GLY A 429 -8.37 18.21 -10.14
CA GLY A 429 -7.20 18.80 -10.78
C GLY A 429 -6.33 17.80 -11.54
N LYS A 430 -6.46 16.50 -11.22
CA LYS A 430 -5.80 15.39 -11.92
C LYS A 430 -6.71 14.18 -11.95
N GLN A 431 -6.78 13.51 -13.09
CA GLN A 431 -7.40 12.19 -13.26
C GLN A 431 -6.68 11.44 -14.37
N ARG A 432 -6.05 10.30 -14.05
CA ARG A 432 -5.27 9.54 -15.06
C ARG A 432 -6.13 8.94 -16.16
N ASN A 433 -7.32 8.51 -15.81
CA ASN A 433 -8.19 7.73 -16.70
C ASN A 433 -9.49 8.46 -17.04
N GLY A 434 -9.53 9.81 -16.92
CA GLY A 434 -10.72 10.59 -17.21
C GLY A 434 -10.45 12.09 -17.30
N PRO A 435 -11.48 12.89 -17.57
CA PRO A 435 -11.36 14.34 -17.68
C PRO A 435 -11.22 14.98 -16.28
N THR A 436 -10.69 16.20 -16.28
CA THR A 436 -10.67 17.08 -15.11
C THR A 436 -11.79 18.10 -15.21
N ASP A 437 -12.51 18.32 -14.12
CA ASP A 437 -13.60 19.30 -14.06
C ASP A 437 -13.86 19.72 -12.61
N THR A 438 -14.80 20.61 -12.39
CA THR A 438 -15.23 21.08 -11.07
C THR A 438 -16.67 20.68 -10.83
N VAL A 439 -16.89 19.93 -9.75
CA VAL A 439 -18.21 19.51 -9.28
C VAL A 439 -18.65 20.41 -8.13
N LYS A 440 -19.86 20.94 -8.18
CA LYS A 440 -20.46 21.69 -7.09
C LYS A 440 -21.23 20.76 -6.14
N LEU A 441 -21.03 20.94 -4.85
CA LEU A 441 -21.75 20.26 -3.78
C LEU A 441 -22.35 21.28 -2.81
N THR A 442 -23.44 20.93 -2.15
CA THR A 442 -23.97 21.69 -1.03
C THR A 442 -23.24 21.28 0.25
N PHE A 443 -22.74 22.23 1.03
CA PHE A 443 -22.11 21.97 2.31
C PHE A 443 -22.98 22.46 3.47
N LEU A 444 -23.49 21.53 4.25
CA LEU A 444 -24.29 21.77 5.45
C LEU A 444 -23.38 21.74 6.69
N GLY A 445 -22.73 22.85 6.98
CA GLY A 445 -21.70 22.93 8.01
C GLY A 445 -22.16 22.48 9.39
N GLN A 446 -23.44 22.80 9.77
CA GLN A 446 -24.02 22.37 11.02
C GLN A 446 -24.09 20.83 11.20
N TYR A 447 -24.20 20.09 10.11
CA TYR A 447 -24.26 18.62 10.10
C TYR A 447 -22.95 17.97 9.64
N THR A 448 -21.92 18.78 9.36
CA THR A 448 -20.66 18.32 8.75
C THR A 448 -20.88 17.45 7.51
N LYS A 449 -21.87 17.83 6.69
CA LYS A 449 -22.35 17.01 5.58
C LYS A 449 -22.22 17.74 4.24
N PHE A 450 -21.72 17.01 3.24
CA PHE A 450 -21.83 17.36 1.84
C PHE A 450 -23.02 16.64 1.22
N GLU A 451 -23.75 17.31 0.34
CA GLU A 451 -24.88 16.77 -0.42
C GLU A 451 -24.76 17.15 -1.90
N ASN A 452 -25.47 16.44 -2.75
CA ASN A 452 -25.56 16.79 -4.16
C ASN A 452 -26.14 18.21 -4.31
N TYR A 453 -25.55 18.99 -5.21
CA TYR A 453 -26.08 20.32 -5.51
C TYR A 453 -27.27 20.21 -6.44
N ALA A 454 -28.40 20.81 -6.08
CA ALA A 454 -29.55 20.98 -6.94
C ALA A 454 -29.65 22.47 -7.33
N PRO A 455 -29.52 22.84 -8.62
CA PRO A 455 -29.76 24.22 -9.05
C PRO A 455 -31.21 24.65 -8.77
N ASP A 456 -31.42 25.90 -8.39
CA ASP A 456 -32.74 26.47 -8.07
C ASP A 456 -33.80 26.38 -9.19
N SER A 457 -33.38 26.00 -10.42
CA SER A 457 -34.27 25.79 -11.56
C SER A 457 -35.26 24.62 -11.41
N PHE A 458 -35.09 23.76 -10.38
CA PHE A 458 -36.03 22.66 -10.09
C PHE A 458 -37.19 22.99 -9.13
N VAL A 459 -37.24 24.21 -8.57
CA VAL A 459 -38.29 24.61 -7.63
C VAL A 459 -39.51 25.22 -8.34
N GLY A 460 -39.47 25.37 -9.65
CA GLY A 460 -40.51 26.02 -10.45
C GLY A 460 -41.33 25.05 -11.33
N GLY A 461 -42.07 24.11 -10.76
CA GLY A 461 -42.88 23.20 -11.55
C GLY A 461 -43.93 22.39 -10.83
N PHE A 462 -44.66 23.03 -9.88
CA PHE A 462 -45.96 22.56 -9.42
C PHE A 462 -46.86 23.79 -9.18
N GLU A 463 -47.48 24.29 -10.26
CA GLU A 463 -48.74 24.97 -10.22
C GLU A 463 -49.80 24.07 -10.84
#